data_7356b3d33a92e5da6ba02700aebcb895
#
_entry.id   7356b3d33a92e5da6ba02700aebcb895
#
_cell.length_a   1.000
_cell.length_b   1.000
_cell.length_c   1.000
_cell.angle_alpha   90.00
_cell.angle_beta   90.00
_cell.angle_gamma   90.00
#
_symmetry.space_group_name_H-M   'P 1'
#
loop_
_entity.id
_entity.type
_entity.pdbx_description
1 polymer ?
#
loop_
_entity_poly.entity_id
_entity_poly.type
_entity_poly.pdbx_seq_one_letter_code
_entity_poly.pdbx_strand_id
1 'polypeptide(L)'
;MYQRQILEELSLYLQEFPAVAILGPRQVGKTTLAHQLSAQQSAAQGALYLDLESPPDLAQLSDPNAYFAAHADRLVILDEVQRMPGLFAVLRGVIDQRRRAGVASGQFLLLGSASIELLAQSSESLAGRLAYVELVPFVLTELPANPASRLADAQSLWLRGGFPQAYLARSDAASLRWRQQFITTYLERDIPLLGPRIPAQTLRSLWTMLAYEQAQMLNAARLAASLGVSGQTIGRYIDLLCDLLLVRRLQPWARQSSKRLVKAPKVYVRDSGLVHALLGLGTYAELLSHPVVGGSWEGWIIENLIASAPHQTQASYYRTAVGAEIDLLLELPGGALWAVEVKRSSAPTVSRGYHIACDDVGATRRLVVSSSDARFPMAGGIEHVPLLELMRELLALHQTNVAR
;
A
#
# COMPACT_ATOMS: atom_id res chain seq x y z
N MET A 1 -3.40 12.33 17.69
CA MET A 1 -2.50 11.71 16.71
C MET A 1 -3.23 10.49 16.17
N TYR A 2 -3.21 10.21 14.84
CA TYR A 2 -3.88 9.04 14.28
C TYR A 2 -3.07 7.78 14.63
N GLN A 3 -3.75 6.76 15.12
CA GLN A 3 -3.13 5.46 15.39
C GLN A 3 -3.09 4.66 14.09
N ARG A 4 -1.89 4.21 13.70
CA ARG A 4 -1.72 3.37 12.53
C ARG A 4 -2.01 1.91 12.90
N GLN A 5 -2.83 1.24 12.10
CA GLN A 5 -3.20 -0.16 12.35
C GLN A 5 -1.99 -1.12 12.34
N ILE A 6 -0.95 -0.77 11.60
CA ILE A 6 0.28 -1.56 11.46
C ILE A 6 1.18 -1.52 12.72
N LEU A 7 0.90 -0.66 13.70
CA LEU A 7 1.76 -0.47 14.87
C LEU A 7 1.86 -1.72 15.75
N GLU A 8 0.76 -2.45 15.91
CA GLU A 8 0.74 -3.71 16.68
C GLU A 8 1.60 -4.79 16.02
N GLU A 9 1.45 -4.94 14.71
CA GLU A 9 2.23 -5.87 13.91
C GLU A 9 3.72 -5.51 13.91
N LEU A 10 4.05 -4.24 13.74
CA LEU A 10 5.41 -3.75 13.82
C LEU A 10 6.05 -4.07 15.17
N SER A 11 5.29 -3.91 16.25
CA SER A 11 5.74 -4.24 17.61
C SER A 11 6.01 -5.74 17.77
N LEU A 12 5.16 -6.58 17.19
CA LEU A 12 5.36 -8.03 17.19
C LEU A 12 6.61 -8.42 16.40
N TYR A 13 6.77 -7.92 15.18
CA TYR A 13 7.93 -8.25 14.36
C TYR A 13 9.25 -7.81 15.00
N LEU A 14 9.27 -6.71 15.73
CA LEU A 14 10.44 -6.32 16.52
C LEU A 14 10.75 -7.27 17.68
N GLN A 15 9.77 -8.04 18.16
CA GLN A 15 10.01 -9.10 19.16
C GLN A 15 10.52 -10.40 18.51
N GLU A 16 10.24 -10.65 17.24
CA GLU A 16 10.56 -11.89 16.53
C GLU A 16 11.82 -11.78 15.66
N PHE A 17 12.06 -10.62 15.04
CA PHE A 17 13.13 -10.42 14.08
C PHE A 17 14.21 -9.47 14.60
N PRO A 18 15.50 -9.72 14.24
CA PRO A 18 16.60 -8.81 14.62
C PRO A 18 16.45 -7.42 14.00
N ALA A 19 15.92 -7.34 12.79
CA ALA A 19 15.64 -6.08 12.10
C ALA A 19 14.27 -6.10 11.44
N VAL A 20 13.62 -4.93 11.40
CA VAL A 20 12.36 -4.72 10.66
C VAL A 20 12.54 -3.52 9.75
N ALA A 21 12.09 -3.63 8.48
CA ALA A 21 12.07 -2.52 7.55
C ALA A 21 10.64 -2.05 7.29
N ILE A 22 10.40 -0.75 7.48
CA ILE A 22 9.15 -0.09 7.08
C ILE A 22 9.35 0.49 5.69
N LEU A 23 8.66 -0.10 4.72
CA LEU A 23 8.60 0.37 3.34
C LEU A 23 7.32 1.18 3.12
N GLY A 24 7.37 2.19 2.29
CA GLY A 24 6.19 2.98 1.95
C GLY A 24 6.54 4.20 1.09
N PRO A 25 5.58 4.80 0.40
CA PRO A 25 5.82 6.01 -0.38
C PRO A 25 6.43 7.12 0.49
N ARG A 26 7.08 8.08 -0.13
CA ARG A 26 7.50 9.30 0.60
C ARG A 26 6.29 9.99 1.21
N GLN A 27 6.48 10.63 2.37
CA GLN A 27 5.45 11.42 3.08
C GLN A 27 4.22 10.62 3.54
N VAL A 28 4.30 9.28 3.58
CA VAL A 28 3.23 8.40 4.10
C VAL A 28 3.19 8.35 5.65
N GLY A 29 4.24 8.87 6.31
CA GLY A 29 4.33 8.97 7.77
C GLY A 29 5.23 7.95 8.45
N LYS A 30 6.23 7.36 7.75
CA LYS A 30 7.19 6.39 8.31
C LYS A 30 7.92 6.92 9.54
N THR A 31 8.54 8.09 9.44
CA THR A 31 9.23 8.77 10.54
C THR A 31 8.30 9.05 11.73
N THR A 32 7.06 9.49 11.45
CA THR A 32 6.05 9.71 12.51
C THR A 32 5.71 8.41 13.24
N LEU A 33 5.54 7.30 12.50
CA LEU A 33 5.27 5.98 13.07
C LEU A 33 6.45 5.51 13.94
N ALA A 34 7.69 5.69 13.47
CA ALA A 34 8.89 5.34 14.21
C ALA A 34 9.01 6.12 15.54
N HIS A 35 8.69 7.41 15.53
CA HIS A 35 8.62 8.22 16.77
C HIS A 35 7.48 7.77 17.70
N GLN A 36 6.32 7.36 17.18
CA GLN A 36 5.25 6.78 18.00
C GLN A 36 5.71 5.50 18.69
N LEU A 37 6.37 4.62 17.95
CA LEU A 37 6.92 3.37 18.49
C LEU A 37 7.98 3.66 19.57
N SER A 38 8.92 4.58 19.29
CA SER A 38 9.95 4.98 20.23
C SER A 38 9.36 5.52 21.54
N ALA A 39 8.28 6.29 21.47
CA ALA A 39 7.61 6.85 22.65
C ALA A 39 6.87 5.78 23.49
N GLN A 40 6.55 4.63 22.93
CA GLN A 40 5.92 3.51 23.65
C GLN A 40 6.95 2.62 24.40
N GLN A 41 8.22 2.70 24.01
CA GLN A 41 9.28 2.00 24.72
C GLN A 41 9.58 2.66 26.06
N SER A 42 9.95 1.85 27.06
CA SER A 42 10.25 2.38 28.40
C SER A 42 11.40 3.41 28.36
N ALA A 43 11.33 4.44 29.17
CA ALA A 43 12.34 5.49 29.25
C ALA A 43 13.77 4.96 29.54
N ALA A 44 13.89 3.78 30.14
CA ALA A 44 15.17 3.13 30.45
C ALA A 44 15.83 2.48 29.19
N GLN A 45 15.05 2.15 28.17
CA GLN A 45 15.51 1.48 26.94
C GLN A 45 15.21 2.27 25.67
N GLY A 46 15.01 3.57 25.76
CA GLY A 46 14.59 4.44 24.66
C GLY A 46 15.32 4.16 23.34
N ALA A 47 14.59 4.15 22.23
CA ALA A 47 15.17 3.95 20.91
C ALA A 47 16.12 5.10 20.52
N LEU A 48 17.15 4.79 19.77
CA LEU A 48 18.04 5.75 19.14
C LEU A 48 17.57 6.00 17.71
N TYR A 49 17.33 7.26 17.36
CA TYR A 49 16.93 7.65 16.02
C TYR A 49 18.06 8.38 15.31
N LEU A 50 18.40 7.95 14.09
CA LEU A 50 19.36 8.56 13.19
C LEU A 50 18.72 8.81 11.83
N ASP A 51 18.76 10.05 11.37
CA ASP A 51 18.37 10.45 10.02
C ASP A 51 19.61 10.46 9.11
N LEU A 52 19.66 9.52 8.18
CA LEU A 52 20.82 9.41 7.28
C LEU A 52 20.82 10.47 6.14
N GLU A 53 19.86 11.40 6.11
CA GLU A 53 19.96 12.65 5.35
C GLU A 53 20.63 13.78 6.17
N SER A 54 20.75 13.62 7.49
CA SER A 54 21.34 14.61 8.40
C SER A 54 22.87 14.45 8.49
N PRO A 55 23.68 15.45 8.10
CA PRO A 55 25.12 15.35 8.22
C PRO A 55 25.64 15.08 9.65
N PRO A 56 25.07 15.67 10.72
CA PRO A 56 25.43 15.33 12.09
C PRO A 56 25.21 13.86 12.45
N ASP A 57 24.09 13.26 11.98
CA ASP A 57 23.78 11.87 12.28
C ASP A 57 24.66 10.92 11.47
N LEU A 58 24.95 11.24 10.21
CA LEU A 58 25.94 10.52 9.40
C LEU A 58 27.33 10.54 10.04
N ALA A 59 27.74 11.65 10.65
CA ALA A 59 29.03 11.75 11.33
C ALA A 59 29.14 10.79 12.53
N GLN A 60 28.03 10.50 13.22
CA GLN A 60 27.99 9.51 14.30
C GLN A 60 28.26 8.09 13.80
N LEU A 61 27.94 7.81 12.52
CA LEU A 61 28.18 6.53 11.86
C LEU A 61 29.51 6.51 11.06
N SER A 62 30.48 7.37 11.39
CA SER A 62 31.83 7.32 10.81
C SER A 62 32.54 5.98 11.07
N ASP A 63 32.29 5.37 12.23
CA ASP A 63 32.56 3.98 12.54
C ASP A 63 31.26 3.29 13.02
N PRO A 64 30.48 2.69 12.10
CA PRO A 64 29.19 2.07 12.46
C PRO A 64 29.35 0.89 13.42
N ASN A 65 30.46 0.12 13.35
CA ASN A 65 30.68 -1.00 14.25
C ASN A 65 30.87 -0.54 15.70
N ALA A 66 31.71 0.48 15.91
CA ALA A 66 31.91 1.07 17.23
C ALA A 66 30.61 1.69 17.78
N TYR A 67 29.87 2.41 16.92
CA TYR A 67 28.59 3.02 17.30
C TYR A 67 27.57 1.96 17.76
N PHE A 68 27.35 0.91 16.96
CA PHE A 68 26.39 -0.14 17.30
C PHE A 68 26.85 -0.99 18.50
N ALA A 69 28.15 -1.17 18.71
CA ALA A 69 28.68 -1.85 19.90
C ALA A 69 28.39 -1.06 21.19
N ALA A 70 28.55 0.27 21.15
CA ALA A 70 28.26 1.15 22.28
C ALA A 70 26.76 1.24 22.63
N HIS A 71 25.87 0.86 21.69
CA HIS A 71 24.42 0.92 21.86
C HIS A 71 23.74 -0.45 21.66
N ALA A 72 24.39 -1.51 22.14
CA ALA A 72 23.95 -2.87 21.92
C ALA A 72 22.63 -3.23 22.63
N ASP A 73 22.27 -2.49 23.66
CA ASP A 73 21.09 -2.65 24.52
C ASP A 73 19.86 -1.88 24.05
N ARG A 74 19.96 -1.15 22.93
CA ARG A 74 18.91 -0.24 22.46
C ARG A 74 18.46 -0.57 21.04
N LEU A 75 17.16 -0.34 20.76
CA LEU A 75 16.67 -0.31 19.38
C LEU A 75 17.27 0.89 18.64
N VAL A 76 17.92 0.63 17.50
CA VAL A 76 18.43 1.68 16.62
C VAL A 76 17.47 1.85 15.43
N ILE A 77 16.94 3.05 15.27
CA ILE A 77 16.08 3.45 14.16
C ILE A 77 16.94 4.21 13.15
N LEU A 78 17.00 3.70 11.93
CA LEU A 78 17.78 4.28 10.83
C LEU A 78 16.81 4.76 9.76
N ASP A 79 16.65 6.09 9.64
CA ASP A 79 15.77 6.68 8.63
C ASP A 79 16.56 6.99 7.34
N GLU A 80 15.88 6.86 6.19
CA GLU A 80 16.44 7.01 4.84
C GLU A 80 17.68 6.13 4.60
N VAL A 81 17.62 4.86 5.06
CA VAL A 81 18.75 3.90 5.07
C VAL A 81 19.40 3.69 3.70
N GLN A 82 18.70 3.96 2.59
CA GLN A 82 19.24 3.91 1.23
C GLN A 82 20.37 4.95 0.97
N ARG A 83 20.50 5.95 1.85
CA ARG A 83 21.59 6.94 1.74
C ARG A 83 22.96 6.37 2.10
N MET A 84 23.00 5.23 2.79
CA MET A 84 24.22 4.57 3.20
C MET A 84 24.20 3.07 2.81
N PRO A 85 24.32 2.71 1.52
CA PRO A 85 24.16 1.33 1.05
C PRO A 85 25.13 0.34 1.71
N GLY A 86 26.36 0.76 2.00
CA GLY A 86 27.37 -0.07 2.70
C GLY A 86 26.96 -0.50 4.10
N LEU A 87 25.96 0.16 4.71
CA LEU A 87 25.50 -0.14 6.06
C LEU A 87 24.87 -1.53 6.18
N PHE A 88 24.24 -2.04 5.12
CA PHE A 88 23.60 -3.36 5.14
C PHE A 88 24.60 -4.49 5.44
N ALA A 89 25.82 -4.41 4.93
CA ALA A 89 26.88 -5.38 5.21
C ALA A 89 27.33 -5.30 6.68
N VAL A 90 27.43 -4.10 7.23
CA VAL A 90 27.76 -3.88 8.65
C VAL A 90 26.64 -4.42 9.54
N LEU A 91 25.37 -4.08 9.25
CA LEU A 91 24.21 -4.56 10.01
C LEU A 91 24.16 -6.09 10.07
N ARG A 92 24.46 -6.77 8.94
CA ARG A 92 24.57 -8.24 8.92
C ARG A 92 25.58 -8.74 9.95
N GLY A 93 26.80 -8.17 9.94
CA GLY A 93 27.86 -8.58 10.87
C GLY A 93 27.48 -8.35 12.34
N VAL A 94 26.91 -7.18 12.64
CA VAL A 94 26.45 -6.82 14.00
C VAL A 94 25.31 -7.73 14.46
N ILE A 95 24.32 -7.98 13.61
CA ILE A 95 23.20 -8.89 13.94
C ILE A 95 23.72 -10.29 14.25
N ASP A 96 24.62 -10.83 13.42
CA ASP A 96 25.19 -12.17 13.65
C ASP A 96 26.03 -12.23 14.93
N GLN A 97 26.76 -11.18 15.26
CA GLN A 97 27.51 -11.07 16.51
C GLN A 97 26.57 -11.04 17.73
N ARG A 98 25.52 -10.19 17.69
CA ARG A 98 24.55 -10.06 18.78
C ARG A 98 23.74 -11.34 18.98
N ARG A 99 23.37 -12.03 17.91
CA ARG A 99 22.70 -13.34 17.98
C ARG A 99 23.55 -14.36 18.73
N ARG A 100 24.87 -14.40 18.48
CA ARG A 100 25.80 -15.27 19.23
C ARG A 100 25.92 -14.89 20.70
N ALA A 101 25.70 -13.63 21.03
CA ALA A 101 25.65 -13.12 22.40
C ALA A 101 24.26 -13.26 23.07
N GLY A 102 23.28 -13.90 22.39
CA GLY A 102 21.95 -14.16 22.95
C GLY A 102 20.89 -13.10 22.64
N VAL A 103 21.20 -12.05 21.85
CA VAL A 103 20.23 -11.02 21.42
C VAL A 103 19.69 -11.40 20.05
N ALA A 104 18.47 -11.96 20.02
CA ALA A 104 17.89 -12.53 18.80
C ALA A 104 17.03 -11.54 17.97
N SER A 105 16.43 -10.52 18.60
CA SER A 105 15.40 -9.65 18.00
C SER A 105 15.51 -8.21 18.47
N GLY A 106 14.72 -7.30 17.90
CA GLY A 106 14.54 -5.92 18.36
C GLY A 106 15.76 -5.00 18.24
N GLN A 107 16.67 -5.28 17.31
CA GLN A 107 17.95 -4.56 17.24
C GLN A 107 17.86 -3.31 16.35
N PHE A 108 17.18 -3.43 15.22
CA PHE A 108 17.12 -2.37 14.21
C PHE A 108 15.72 -2.17 13.63
N LEU A 109 15.36 -0.90 13.46
CA LEU A 109 14.21 -0.49 12.66
C LEU A 109 14.72 0.37 11.50
N LEU A 110 14.52 -0.11 10.28
CA LEU A 110 14.98 0.54 9.06
C LEU A 110 13.80 1.25 8.40
N LEU A 111 13.95 2.51 8.10
CA LEU A 111 12.96 3.27 7.35
C LEU A 111 13.55 3.63 6.00
N GLY A 112 12.77 3.43 4.95
CA GLY A 112 13.20 3.78 3.60
C GLY A 112 11.99 4.04 2.70
N SER A 113 12.17 4.94 1.74
CA SER A 113 11.25 5.00 0.61
C SER A 113 11.34 3.67 -0.13
N ALA A 114 10.18 3.12 -0.54
CA ALA A 114 10.16 1.93 -1.36
C ALA A 114 11.04 2.16 -2.59
N SER A 115 12.12 1.41 -2.71
CA SER A 115 13.01 1.46 -3.87
C SER A 115 13.52 0.05 -4.15
N ILE A 116 13.67 -0.26 -5.43
CA ILE A 116 14.21 -1.54 -5.90
C ILE A 116 15.59 -1.78 -5.29
N GLU A 117 16.42 -0.74 -5.21
CA GLU A 117 17.77 -0.82 -4.67
C GLU A 117 17.76 -1.19 -3.18
N LEU A 118 16.87 -0.59 -2.38
CA LEU A 118 16.73 -0.91 -0.96
C LEU A 118 16.35 -2.37 -0.77
N LEU A 119 15.35 -2.83 -1.53
CA LEU A 119 14.88 -4.22 -1.45
C LEU A 119 15.96 -5.21 -1.93
N ALA A 120 16.67 -4.91 -3.01
CA ALA A 120 17.73 -5.76 -3.55
C ALA A 120 18.90 -5.85 -2.57
N GLN A 121 19.43 -4.73 -2.09
CA GLN A 121 20.58 -4.68 -1.17
C GLN A 121 20.26 -5.30 0.19
N SER A 122 19.06 -5.04 0.73
CA SER A 122 18.64 -5.61 2.01
C SER A 122 18.34 -7.10 1.90
N SER A 123 17.73 -7.57 0.80
CA SER A 123 17.45 -8.99 0.58
C SER A 123 18.73 -9.82 0.40
N GLU A 124 19.73 -9.28 -0.27
CA GLU A 124 21.03 -9.95 -0.45
C GLU A 124 21.82 -9.99 0.87
N SER A 125 21.89 -8.87 1.59
CA SER A 125 22.74 -8.76 2.79
C SER A 125 22.05 -9.27 4.06
N LEU A 126 20.74 -9.07 4.24
CA LEU A 126 19.98 -9.36 5.47
C LEU A 126 19.00 -10.53 5.33
N ALA A 127 19.18 -11.43 4.36
CA ALA A 127 18.34 -12.61 4.19
C ALA A 127 18.19 -13.40 5.52
N GLY A 128 16.94 -13.69 5.93
CA GLY A 128 16.60 -14.38 7.17
C GLY A 128 16.84 -13.57 8.46
N ARG A 129 17.12 -12.27 8.34
CA ARG A 129 17.37 -11.35 9.48
C ARG A 129 16.44 -10.15 9.49
N LEU A 130 15.74 -9.90 8.41
CA LEU A 130 14.92 -8.72 8.16
C LEU A 130 13.49 -9.11 7.82
N ALA A 131 12.53 -8.55 8.56
CA ALA A 131 11.12 -8.57 8.19
C ALA A 131 10.76 -7.26 7.49
N TYR A 132 9.83 -7.33 6.53
CA TYR A 132 9.33 -6.16 5.81
C TYR A 132 7.89 -5.87 6.20
N VAL A 133 7.59 -4.60 6.40
CA VAL A 133 6.28 -4.08 6.72
C VAL A 133 5.95 -2.95 5.76
N GLU A 134 4.80 -3.00 5.09
CA GLU A 134 4.37 -1.94 4.18
C GLU A 134 3.48 -0.93 4.93
N LEU A 135 3.91 0.32 4.98
CA LEU A 135 3.11 1.42 5.47
C LEU A 135 2.38 2.09 4.29
N VAL A 136 1.08 1.86 4.21
CA VAL A 136 0.20 2.48 3.21
C VAL A 136 -0.28 3.87 3.66
N PRO A 137 -0.80 4.74 2.77
CA PRO A 137 -1.56 5.94 3.16
C PRO A 137 -2.70 5.59 4.14
N PHE A 138 -3.29 6.57 4.81
CA PHE A 138 -4.42 6.32 5.72
C PHE A 138 -5.52 5.51 5.05
N VAL A 139 -6.01 4.53 5.80
CA VAL A 139 -7.17 3.71 5.45
C VAL A 139 -8.34 4.01 6.37
N LEU A 140 -9.54 3.62 5.98
CA LEU A 140 -10.77 4.01 6.68
C LEU A 140 -10.80 3.56 8.15
N THR A 141 -10.19 2.43 8.49
CA THR A 141 -10.11 1.91 9.87
C THR A 141 -9.21 2.73 10.80
N GLU A 142 -8.32 3.55 10.26
CA GLU A 142 -7.40 4.40 11.03
C GLU A 142 -8.01 5.76 11.37
N LEU A 143 -9.18 6.09 10.81
CA LEU A 143 -9.89 7.32 11.10
C LEU A 143 -10.63 7.22 12.44
N PRO A 144 -10.82 8.36 13.14
CA PRO A 144 -11.55 8.38 14.41
C PRO A 144 -12.94 7.76 14.28
N ALA A 145 -13.30 6.91 15.23
CA ALA A 145 -14.58 6.21 15.25
C ALA A 145 -15.73 7.11 15.71
N ASN A 146 -15.97 8.23 15.03
CA ASN A 146 -17.09 9.13 15.32
C ASN A 146 -18.27 8.81 14.38
N PRO A 147 -19.39 8.27 14.89
CA PRO A 147 -20.55 7.95 14.04
C PRO A 147 -21.14 9.15 13.30
N ALA A 148 -21.07 10.35 13.90
CA ALA A 148 -21.64 11.56 13.31
C ALA A 148 -20.84 12.08 12.10
N SER A 149 -19.52 11.85 12.06
CA SER A 149 -18.66 12.31 10.95
C SER A 149 -18.26 11.20 9.99
N ARG A 150 -18.59 9.95 10.27
CA ARG A 150 -18.13 8.76 9.51
C ARG A 150 -18.29 8.89 7.99
N LEU A 151 -19.47 9.29 7.53
CA LEU A 151 -19.72 9.45 6.10
C LEU A 151 -18.88 10.57 5.50
N ALA A 152 -18.79 11.72 6.17
CA ALA A 152 -17.98 12.85 5.73
C ALA A 152 -16.49 12.52 5.75
N ASP A 153 -16.02 11.75 6.74
CA ASP A 153 -14.63 11.29 6.84
C ASP A 153 -14.30 10.31 5.69
N ALA A 154 -15.18 9.36 5.40
CA ALA A 154 -15.03 8.43 4.28
C ALA A 154 -15.02 9.16 2.92
N GLN A 155 -15.92 10.13 2.72
CA GLN A 155 -15.95 10.96 1.52
C GLN A 155 -14.68 11.80 1.37
N SER A 156 -14.21 12.40 2.48
CA SER A 156 -12.97 13.17 2.50
C SER A 156 -11.75 12.29 2.21
N LEU A 157 -11.69 11.08 2.77
CA LEU A 157 -10.61 10.14 2.52
C LEU A 157 -10.61 9.69 1.05
N TRP A 158 -11.77 9.41 0.48
CA TRP A 158 -11.86 9.06 -0.94
C TRP A 158 -11.46 10.23 -1.85
N LEU A 159 -11.95 11.47 -1.57
CA LEU A 159 -11.64 12.65 -2.38
C LEU A 159 -10.17 13.06 -2.28
N ARG A 160 -9.65 13.16 -1.05
CA ARG A 160 -8.31 13.72 -0.76
C ARG A 160 -7.21 12.68 -0.80
N GLY A 161 -7.56 11.39 -0.73
CA GLY A 161 -6.61 10.30 -0.53
C GLY A 161 -6.15 10.17 0.91
N GLY A 162 -5.32 9.16 1.16
CA GLY A 162 -4.85 8.80 2.49
C GLY A 162 -3.47 9.35 2.85
N PHE A 163 -2.79 10.10 1.98
CA PHE A 163 -1.56 10.77 2.39
C PHE A 163 -1.83 11.74 3.53
N PRO A 164 -1.12 11.64 4.68
CA PRO A 164 -1.49 12.39 5.88
C PRO A 164 -1.67 13.89 5.66
N GLN A 165 -0.75 14.55 4.96
CA GLN A 165 -0.81 15.98 4.71
C GLN A 165 -1.93 16.37 3.72
N ALA A 166 -2.30 15.47 2.80
CA ALA A 166 -3.43 15.67 1.90
C ALA A 166 -4.76 15.52 2.64
N TYR A 167 -4.91 14.44 3.41
CA TYR A 167 -6.13 14.16 4.16
C TYR A 167 -6.41 15.24 5.22
N LEU A 168 -5.39 15.61 5.99
CA LEU A 168 -5.47 16.58 7.10
C LEU A 168 -5.44 18.04 6.65
N ALA A 169 -5.42 18.30 5.36
CA ALA A 169 -5.41 19.65 4.83
C ALA A 169 -6.68 20.42 5.26
N ARG A 170 -6.51 21.72 5.56
CA ARG A 170 -7.59 22.60 6.05
C ARG A 170 -8.79 22.76 5.09
N SER A 171 -8.64 22.41 3.82
CA SER A 171 -9.68 22.47 2.79
C SER A 171 -9.34 21.55 1.62
N ASP A 172 -10.36 21.19 0.77
CA ASP A 172 -10.16 20.41 -0.44
C ASP A 172 -9.20 21.10 -1.42
N ALA A 173 -9.29 22.42 -1.54
CA ALA A 173 -8.37 23.18 -2.37
C ALA A 173 -6.92 23.14 -1.87
N ALA A 174 -6.70 23.17 -0.55
CA ALA A 174 -5.37 23.02 0.04
C ALA A 174 -4.84 21.60 -0.15
N SER A 175 -5.70 20.60 0.01
CA SER A 175 -5.38 19.19 -0.29
C SER A 175 -4.98 18.99 -1.75
N LEU A 176 -5.74 19.53 -2.69
CA LEU A 176 -5.44 19.43 -4.12
C LEU A 176 -4.08 20.03 -4.45
N ARG A 177 -3.79 21.25 -3.95
CA ARG A 177 -2.48 21.89 -4.15
C ARG A 177 -1.33 21.04 -3.60
N TRP A 178 -1.51 20.48 -2.40
CA TRP A 178 -0.48 19.61 -1.83
C TRP A 178 -0.23 18.38 -2.71
N ARG A 179 -1.28 17.69 -3.16
CA ARG A 179 -1.18 16.51 -4.03
C ARG A 179 -0.52 16.83 -5.37
N GLN A 180 -0.85 17.97 -5.96
CA GLN A 180 -0.21 18.45 -7.21
C GLN A 180 1.29 18.72 -7.00
N GLN A 181 1.66 19.36 -5.89
CA GLN A 181 3.07 19.59 -5.56
C GLN A 181 3.80 18.28 -5.24
N PHE A 182 3.15 17.34 -4.52
CA PHE A 182 3.70 16.01 -4.29
C PHE A 182 4.01 15.31 -5.63
N ILE A 183 3.08 15.26 -6.57
CA ILE A 183 3.27 14.64 -7.89
C ILE A 183 4.45 15.31 -8.61
N THR A 184 4.52 16.64 -8.62
CA THR A 184 5.60 17.38 -9.27
C THR A 184 6.96 17.06 -8.66
N THR A 185 7.08 17.19 -7.34
CA THR A 185 8.33 16.93 -6.62
C THR A 185 8.78 15.48 -6.77
N TYR A 186 7.84 14.54 -6.72
CA TYR A 186 8.13 13.12 -6.86
C TYR A 186 8.69 12.79 -8.25
N LEU A 187 8.11 13.34 -9.30
CA LEU A 187 8.55 13.14 -10.69
C LEU A 187 9.87 13.84 -11.01
N GLU A 188 10.09 15.03 -10.49
CA GLU A 188 11.22 15.88 -10.87
C GLU A 188 12.47 15.64 -10.00
N ARG A 189 12.27 15.26 -8.73
CA ARG A 189 13.36 15.09 -7.77
C ARG A 189 13.56 13.65 -7.35
N ASP A 190 12.48 12.98 -6.92
CA ASP A 190 12.63 11.72 -6.19
C ASP A 190 12.87 10.53 -7.12
N ILE A 191 12.09 10.41 -8.20
CA ILE A 191 12.27 9.33 -9.18
C ILE A 191 13.63 9.38 -9.88
N PRO A 192 14.14 10.55 -10.35
CA PRO A 192 15.47 10.62 -10.94
C PRO A 192 16.61 10.17 -10.01
N LEU A 193 16.43 10.24 -8.70
CA LEU A 193 17.40 9.78 -7.72
C LEU A 193 17.40 8.26 -7.52
N LEU A 194 16.32 7.57 -7.96
CA LEU A 194 16.10 6.15 -7.70
C LEU A 194 16.41 5.23 -8.89
N GLY A 195 16.92 5.76 -9.99
CA GLY A 195 17.24 4.88 -11.12
C GLY A 195 17.29 5.54 -12.50
N PRO A 196 16.77 4.89 -13.53
CA PRO A 196 16.98 5.31 -14.92
C PRO A 196 16.43 6.72 -15.16
N ARG A 197 17.16 7.53 -15.95
CA ARG A 197 16.75 8.88 -16.36
C ARG A 197 15.53 8.81 -17.26
N ILE A 198 14.34 8.86 -16.65
CA ILE A 198 13.06 8.94 -17.35
C ILE A 198 12.67 10.44 -17.44
N PRO A 199 12.31 10.97 -18.61
CA PRO A 199 11.80 12.34 -18.69
C PRO A 199 10.57 12.50 -17.78
N ALA A 200 10.62 13.45 -16.85
CA ALA A 200 9.54 13.67 -15.88
C ALA A 200 8.18 13.89 -16.56
N GLN A 201 8.18 14.59 -17.71
CA GLN A 201 6.96 14.83 -18.49
C GLN A 201 6.37 13.54 -19.06
N THR A 202 7.20 12.61 -19.56
CA THR A 202 6.72 11.32 -20.08
C THR A 202 6.11 10.48 -18.96
N LEU A 203 6.75 10.45 -17.80
CA LEU A 203 6.25 9.72 -16.65
C LEU A 203 4.97 10.35 -16.07
N ARG A 204 4.88 11.69 -16.05
CA ARG A 204 3.65 12.42 -15.70
C ARG A 204 2.50 12.04 -16.63
N SER A 205 2.76 12.07 -17.95
CA SER A 205 1.75 11.70 -18.95
C SER A 205 1.29 10.25 -18.77
N LEU A 206 2.22 9.32 -18.56
CA LEU A 206 1.87 7.93 -18.28
C LEU A 206 1.02 7.81 -17.02
N TRP A 207 1.42 8.44 -15.92
CA TRP A 207 0.68 8.36 -14.65
C TRP A 207 -0.72 8.96 -14.78
N THR A 208 -0.85 10.07 -15.52
CA THR A 208 -2.17 10.65 -15.83
C THR A 208 -3.02 9.71 -16.67
N MET A 209 -2.44 9.04 -17.67
CA MET A 209 -3.16 8.05 -18.48
C MET A 209 -3.62 6.86 -17.61
N LEU A 210 -2.78 6.37 -16.69
CA LEU A 210 -3.17 5.31 -15.73
C LEU A 210 -4.29 5.77 -14.80
N ALA A 211 -4.33 7.05 -14.41
CA ALA A 211 -5.43 7.60 -13.62
C ALA A 211 -6.76 7.63 -14.40
N TYR A 212 -6.73 7.93 -15.72
CA TYR A 212 -7.90 7.79 -16.60
C TYR A 212 -8.34 6.34 -16.77
N GLU A 213 -7.39 5.41 -16.80
CA GLU A 213 -7.62 3.97 -16.96
C GLU A 213 -7.80 3.23 -15.62
N GLN A 214 -8.15 3.95 -14.56
CA GLN A 214 -8.37 3.37 -13.23
C GLN A 214 -9.35 2.20 -13.29
N ALA A 215 -8.97 1.06 -12.70
CA ALA A 215 -9.73 -0.19 -12.72
C ALA A 215 -9.86 -0.88 -14.11
N GLN A 216 -9.12 -0.43 -15.12
CA GLN A 216 -9.16 -1.03 -16.46
C GLN A 216 -8.04 -2.04 -16.67
N MET A 217 -8.25 -2.93 -17.64
CA MET A 217 -7.21 -3.85 -18.11
C MET A 217 -6.05 -3.09 -18.74
N LEU A 218 -4.83 -3.36 -18.29
CA LEU A 218 -3.63 -2.72 -18.80
C LEU A 218 -3.45 -3.02 -20.30
N ASN A 219 -3.44 -1.98 -21.11
CA ASN A 219 -3.08 -2.05 -22.51
C ASN A 219 -1.76 -1.30 -22.77
N ALA A 220 -0.64 -1.96 -22.49
CA ALA A 220 0.70 -1.38 -22.66
C ALA A 220 0.98 -0.92 -24.11
N ALA A 221 0.43 -1.60 -25.12
CA ALA A 221 0.60 -1.20 -26.53
C ALA A 221 -0.08 0.14 -26.83
N ARG A 222 -1.30 0.37 -26.34
CA ARG A 222 -2.01 1.63 -26.48
C ARG A 222 -1.27 2.78 -25.78
N LEU A 223 -0.82 2.57 -24.54
CA LEU A 223 -0.06 3.56 -23.79
C LEU A 223 1.27 3.90 -24.50
N ALA A 224 1.95 2.88 -25.02
CA ALA A 224 3.19 3.04 -25.78
C ALA A 224 2.99 3.89 -27.05
N ALA A 225 1.95 3.59 -27.83
CA ALA A 225 1.62 4.35 -29.03
C ALA A 225 1.32 5.83 -28.71
N SER A 226 0.58 6.09 -27.62
CA SER A 226 0.23 7.45 -27.20
C SER A 226 1.43 8.26 -26.72
N LEU A 227 2.45 7.61 -26.15
CA LEU A 227 3.64 8.27 -25.59
C LEU A 227 4.86 8.25 -26.54
N GLY A 228 4.73 7.61 -27.71
CA GLY A 228 5.82 7.51 -28.68
C GLY A 228 6.99 6.67 -28.20
N VAL A 229 6.74 5.66 -27.33
CA VAL A 229 7.77 4.77 -26.77
C VAL A 229 7.43 3.31 -27.05
N SER A 230 8.35 2.38 -26.75
CA SER A 230 8.08 0.94 -26.89
C SER A 230 7.18 0.40 -25.78
N GLY A 231 6.46 -0.70 -26.03
CA GLY A 231 5.68 -1.41 -25.01
C GLY A 231 6.55 -1.91 -23.86
N GLN A 232 7.79 -2.31 -24.13
CA GLN A 232 8.76 -2.70 -23.10
C GLN A 232 9.13 -1.52 -22.20
N THR A 233 9.28 -0.31 -22.78
CA THR A 233 9.53 0.92 -22.00
C THR A 233 8.36 1.22 -21.08
N ILE A 234 7.12 1.13 -21.57
CA ILE A 234 5.91 1.29 -20.73
C ILE A 234 5.90 0.27 -19.60
N GLY A 235 6.22 -1.00 -19.87
CA GLY A 235 6.32 -2.03 -18.84
C GLY A 235 7.25 -1.61 -17.70
N ARG A 236 8.48 -1.18 -18.04
CA ARG A 236 9.48 -0.69 -17.06
C ARG A 236 9.03 0.53 -16.27
N TYR A 237 8.31 1.47 -16.90
CA TYR A 237 7.80 2.65 -16.22
C TYR A 237 6.68 2.29 -15.23
N ILE A 238 5.81 1.35 -15.60
CA ILE A 238 4.78 0.84 -14.70
C ILE A 238 5.42 0.02 -13.58
N ASP A 239 6.44 -0.80 -13.87
CA ASP A 239 7.21 -1.53 -12.86
C ASP A 239 7.76 -0.56 -11.81
N LEU A 240 8.43 0.51 -12.26
CA LEU A 240 8.95 1.55 -11.37
C LEU A 240 7.85 2.17 -10.47
N LEU A 241 6.69 2.51 -11.04
CA LEU A 241 5.58 3.07 -10.26
C LEU A 241 4.99 2.04 -9.27
N CYS A 242 5.01 0.75 -9.61
CA CYS A 242 4.61 -0.32 -8.70
C CYS A 242 5.61 -0.51 -7.56
N ASP A 243 6.90 -0.51 -7.87
CA ASP A 243 7.98 -0.63 -6.88
C ASP A 243 8.00 0.55 -5.90
N LEU A 244 7.58 1.73 -6.37
CA LEU A 244 7.39 2.93 -5.56
C LEU A 244 6.06 2.94 -4.78
N LEU A 245 5.28 1.87 -4.87
CA LEU A 245 3.98 1.70 -4.22
C LEU A 245 2.94 2.77 -4.60
N LEU A 246 3.07 3.36 -5.79
CA LEU A 246 2.15 4.38 -6.32
C LEU A 246 1.08 3.78 -7.25
N VAL A 247 1.41 2.64 -7.86
CA VAL A 247 0.53 1.92 -8.78
C VAL A 247 0.45 0.46 -8.34
N ARG A 248 -0.71 -0.14 -8.47
CA ARG A 248 -0.94 -1.58 -8.30
C ARG A 248 -1.32 -2.21 -9.63
N ARG A 249 -0.69 -3.33 -9.95
CA ARG A 249 -1.18 -4.27 -10.95
C ARG A 249 -1.87 -5.42 -10.24
N LEU A 250 -3.20 -5.42 -10.25
CA LEU A 250 -3.98 -6.52 -9.74
C LEU A 250 -3.98 -7.65 -10.79
N GLN A 251 -3.36 -8.76 -10.44
CA GLN A 251 -3.17 -9.88 -11.37
C GLN A 251 -4.47 -10.66 -11.57
N PRO A 252 -4.67 -11.27 -12.74
CA PRO A 252 -5.78 -12.20 -12.92
C PRO A 252 -5.55 -13.44 -12.05
N TRP A 253 -6.63 -13.96 -11.47
CA TRP A 253 -6.59 -15.21 -10.72
C TRP A 253 -6.23 -16.38 -11.64
N ALA A 254 -5.18 -17.13 -11.31
CA ALA A 254 -4.52 -18.09 -12.19
C ALA A 254 -4.56 -19.51 -11.63
N ARG A 255 -5.75 -20.05 -11.30
CA ARG A 255 -5.88 -21.50 -11.12
C ARG A 255 -6.33 -22.18 -12.42
N GLN A 256 -6.09 -23.51 -12.54
CA GLN A 256 -6.52 -24.27 -13.71
C GLN A 256 -8.02 -24.12 -13.92
N SER A 257 -8.40 -23.33 -14.92
CA SER A 257 -9.76 -23.14 -15.38
C SER A 257 -9.87 -23.67 -16.80
N SER A 258 -10.94 -24.42 -17.09
CA SER A 258 -11.29 -24.82 -18.46
C SER A 258 -11.75 -23.63 -19.31
N LYS A 259 -11.96 -22.46 -18.71
CA LYS A 259 -12.45 -21.24 -19.37
C LYS A 259 -11.29 -20.37 -19.86
N ARG A 260 -11.51 -19.67 -20.97
CA ARG A 260 -10.57 -18.69 -21.50
C ARG A 260 -10.61 -17.42 -20.62
N LEU A 261 -9.57 -17.22 -19.80
CA LEU A 261 -9.42 -16.08 -18.91
C LEU A 261 -8.72 -14.92 -19.61
N VAL A 262 -9.04 -13.70 -19.17
CA VAL A 262 -8.28 -12.50 -19.50
C VAL A 262 -6.95 -12.57 -18.75
N LYS A 263 -5.84 -12.29 -19.46
CA LYS A 263 -4.47 -12.39 -18.89
C LYS A 263 -3.87 -11.06 -18.50
N ALA A 264 -4.41 -9.93 -19.01
CA ALA A 264 -3.88 -8.62 -18.71
C ALA A 264 -4.22 -8.22 -17.26
N PRO A 265 -3.31 -7.66 -16.47
CA PRO A 265 -3.64 -7.16 -15.12
C PRO A 265 -4.59 -5.96 -15.18
N LYS A 266 -5.43 -5.77 -14.16
CA LYS A 266 -6.07 -4.49 -13.89
C LYS A 266 -5.07 -3.52 -13.28
N VAL A 267 -5.16 -2.23 -13.59
CA VAL A 267 -4.24 -1.20 -13.08
C VAL A 267 -4.99 -0.20 -12.23
N TYR A 268 -4.36 0.13 -11.10
CA TYR A 268 -4.85 1.12 -10.15
C TYR A 268 -3.73 2.07 -9.74
N VAL A 269 -3.94 3.37 -9.84
CA VAL A 269 -3.20 4.34 -9.02
C VAL A 269 -3.72 4.15 -7.60
N ARG A 270 -2.85 3.78 -6.66
CA ARG A 270 -3.25 3.23 -5.36
C ARG A 270 -3.94 4.24 -4.46
N ASP A 271 -3.52 5.50 -4.49
CA ASP A 271 -4.16 6.56 -3.71
C ASP A 271 -5.19 7.31 -4.55
N SER A 272 -6.45 7.31 -4.12
CA SER A 272 -7.56 7.96 -4.83
C SER A 272 -7.36 9.47 -4.96
N GLY A 273 -6.76 10.12 -3.97
CA GLY A 273 -6.44 11.54 -4.03
C GLY A 273 -5.41 11.86 -5.11
N LEU A 274 -4.43 10.98 -5.34
CA LEU A 274 -3.50 11.14 -6.46
C LEU A 274 -4.19 10.95 -7.81
N VAL A 275 -5.15 9.98 -7.94
CA VAL A 275 -6.01 9.87 -9.13
C VAL A 275 -6.67 11.21 -9.42
N HIS A 276 -7.35 11.78 -8.42
CA HIS A 276 -8.09 13.02 -8.58
C HIS A 276 -7.18 14.21 -8.89
N ALA A 277 -6.00 14.29 -8.27
CA ALA A 277 -5.04 15.37 -8.55
C ALA A 277 -4.43 15.29 -9.96
N LEU A 278 -4.13 14.08 -10.45
CA LEU A 278 -3.66 13.84 -11.83
C LEU A 278 -4.69 14.26 -12.87
N LEU A 279 -5.99 14.15 -12.53
CA LEU A 279 -7.12 14.50 -13.39
C LEU A 279 -7.65 15.93 -13.15
N GLY A 280 -7.06 16.68 -12.20
CA GLY A 280 -7.47 18.05 -11.89
C GLY A 280 -8.76 18.16 -11.08
N LEU A 281 -9.24 17.08 -10.45
CA LEU A 281 -10.48 17.03 -9.68
C LEU A 281 -10.22 17.49 -8.24
N GLY A 282 -10.77 18.63 -7.86
CA GLY A 282 -10.55 19.26 -6.57
C GLY A 282 -11.71 19.16 -5.59
N THR A 283 -12.91 18.92 -6.09
CA THR A 283 -14.13 18.89 -5.29
C THR A 283 -14.90 17.58 -5.45
N TYR A 284 -15.71 17.27 -4.44
CA TYR A 284 -16.56 16.08 -4.48
C TYR A 284 -17.58 16.13 -5.64
N ALA A 285 -18.12 17.30 -5.96
CA ALA A 285 -19.05 17.49 -7.08
C ALA A 285 -18.38 17.22 -8.44
N GLU A 286 -17.16 17.71 -8.65
CA GLU A 286 -16.38 17.41 -9.87
C GLU A 286 -16.11 15.91 -10.00
N LEU A 287 -15.73 15.24 -8.89
CA LEU A 287 -15.50 13.81 -8.88
C LEU A 287 -16.75 13.03 -9.25
N LEU A 288 -17.91 13.38 -8.68
CA LEU A 288 -19.18 12.67 -8.94
C LEU A 288 -19.63 12.79 -10.40
N SER A 289 -19.29 13.87 -11.09
CA SER A 289 -19.63 14.09 -12.50
C SER A 289 -18.59 13.55 -13.48
N HIS A 290 -17.42 13.09 -13.00
CA HIS A 290 -16.33 12.66 -13.87
C HIS A 290 -16.43 11.16 -14.21
N PRO A 291 -16.12 10.73 -15.45
CA PRO A 291 -16.17 9.33 -15.86
C PRO A 291 -15.34 8.37 -14.99
N VAL A 292 -14.25 8.86 -14.36
CA VAL A 292 -13.39 8.05 -13.48
C VAL A 292 -14.04 7.63 -12.18
N VAL A 293 -15.19 8.21 -11.83
CA VAL A 293 -15.82 8.05 -10.50
C VAL A 293 -16.01 6.58 -10.09
N GLY A 294 -16.43 5.72 -11.03
CA GLY A 294 -16.59 4.28 -10.78
C GLY A 294 -15.27 3.59 -10.51
N GLY A 295 -14.28 3.77 -11.38
CA GLY A 295 -12.94 3.17 -11.22
C GLY A 295 -12.18 3.70 -10.01
N SER A 296 -12.33 5.01 -9.70
CA SER A 296 -11.74 5.59 -8.50
C SER A 296 -12.35 5.00 -7.21
N TRP A 297 -13.67 4.83 -7.19
CA TRP A 297 -14.37 4.17 -6.08
C TRP A 297 -13.93 2.72 -5.92
N GLU A 298 -13.88 1.95 -7.01
CA GLU A 298 -13.41 0.56 -7.01
C GLU A 298 -11.98 0.46 -6.47
N GLY A 299 -11.05 1.26 -6.98
CA GLY A 299 -9.66 1.26 -6.53
C GLY A 299 -9.52 1.63 -5.05
N TRP A 300 -10.28 2.64 -4.58
CA TRP A 300 -10.27 3.02 -3.17
C TRP A 300 -10.78 1.90 -2.25
N ILE A 301 -11.87 1.21 -2.61
CA ILE A 301 -12.37 0.05 -1.87
C ILE A 301 -11.34 -1.07 -1.84
N ILE A 302 -10.76 -1.41 -3.01
CA ILE A 302 -9.77 -2.50 -3.14
C ILE A 302 -8.54 -2.24 -2.28
N GLU A 303 -7.97 -1.01 -2.30
CA GLU A 303 -6.80 -0.69 -1.49
C GLU A 303 -7.10 -0.75 0.01
N ASN A 304 -8.28 -0.30 0.46
CA ASN A 304 -8.71 -0.42 1.84
C ASN A 304 -8.85 -1.89 2.29
N LEU A 305 -9.45 -2.75 1.44
CA LEU A 305 -9.63 -4.17 1.76
C LEU A 305 -8.29 -4.92 1.79
N ILE A 306 -7.41 -4.67 0.81
CA ILE A 306 -6.08 -5.30 0.77
C ILE A 306 -5.24 -4.88 1.97
N ALA A 307 -5.28 -3.60 2.35
CA ALA A 307 -4.55 -3.10 3.52
C ALA A 307 -5.04 -3.66 4.86
N SER A 308 -6.26 -4.17 4.91
CA SER A 308 -6.86 -4.79 6.11
C SER A 308 -6.79 -6.31 6.11
N ALA A 309 -6.40 -6.91 4.98
CA ALA A 309 -6.36 -8.37 4.83
C ALA A 309 -5.17 -8.98 5.61
N PRO A 310 -5.30 -10.22 6.10
CA PRO A 310 -4.20 -10.94 6.72
C PRO A 310 -2.96 -11.01 5.83
N HIS A 311 -1.78 -11.04 6.44
CA HIS A 311 -0.54 -11.36 5.72
C HIS A 311 -0.70 -12.66 4.92
N GLN A 312 0.01 -12.75 3.80
CA GLN A 312 -0.06 -13.87 2.86
C GLN A 312 -1.40 -13.98 2.10
N THR A 313 -2.37 -13.06 2.31
CA THR A 313 -3.54 -12.99 1.44
C THR A 313 -3.12 -12.65 0.03
N GLN A 314 -3.55 -13.49 -0.93
CA GLN A 314 -3.33 -13.21 -2.34
C GLN A 314 -4.54 -12.47 -2.91
N ALA A 315 -4.30 -11.24 -3.38
CA ALA A 315 -5.32 -10.43 -4.03
C ALA A 315 -5.21 -10.57 -5.55
N SER A 316 -6.34 -10.83 -6.19
CA SER A 316 -6.45 -10.97 -7.64
C SER A 316 -7.82 -10.50 -8.12
N TYR A 317 -8.04 -10.46 -9.41
CA TYR A 317 -9.38 -10.30 -9.99
C TYR A 317 -9.70 -11.53 -10.85
N TYR A 318 -10.96 -11.75 -11.16
CA TYR A 318 -11.35 -12.80 -12.08
C TYR A 318 -12.15 -12.22 -13.25
N ARG A 319 -11.79 -12.60 -14.50
CA ARG A 319 -12.57 -12.22 -15.68
C ARG A 319 -12.41 -13.23 -16.78
N THR A 320 -13.55 -13.67 -17.31
CA THR A 320 -13.60 -14.51 -18.51
C THR A 320 -13.71 -13.68 -19.79
N ALA A 321 -13.34 -14.26 -20.93
CA ALA A 321 -13.52 -13.62 -22.23
C ALA A 321 -14.99 -13.30 -22.59
N VAL A 322 -15.95 -13.97 -21.93
CA VAL A 322 -17.39 -13.77 -22.13
C VAL A 322 -18.03 -12.84 -21.09
N GLY A 323 -17.23 -12.21 -20.21
CA GLY A 323 -17.68 -11.12 -19.34
C GLY A 323 -18.15 -11.55 -17.95
N ALA A 324 -17.97 -12.80 -17.50
CA ALA A 324 -18.10 -13.12 -16.08
C ALA A 324 -16.93 -12.52 -15.32
N GLU A 325 -17.17 -11.74 -14.23
CA GLU A 325 -16.16 -10.95 -13.55
C GLU A 325 -16.36 -10.91 -12.04
N ILE A 326 -15.25 -10.83 -11.29
CA ILE A 326 -15.14 -10.48 -9.87
C ILE A 326 -14.09 -9.37 -9.78
N ASP A 327 -14.44 -8.24 -9.15
CA ASP A 327 -13.54 -7.09 -9.05
C ASP A 327 -12.34 -7.36 -8.16
N LEU A 328 -12.56 -8.02 -7.01
CA LEU A 328 -11.51 -8.44 -6.08
C LEU A 328 -11.78 -9.84 -5.56
N LEU A 329 -10.78 -10.70 -5.70
CA LEU A 329 -10.75 -12.04 -5.15
C LEU A 329 -9.63 -12.10 -4.10
N LEU A 330 -9.98 -12.40 -2.85
CA LEU A 330 -9.03 -12.56 -1.76
C LEU A 330 -8.90 -14.05 -1.41
N GLU A 331 -7.72 -14.61 -1.68
CA GLU A 331 -7.35 -15.95 -1.21
C GLU A 331 -6.67 -15.80 0.15
N LEU A 332 -7.42 -16.08 1.21
CA LEU A 332 -6.97 -15.93 2.58
C LEU A 332 -6.07 -17.07 3.03
N PRO A 333 -5.18 -16.89 4.02
CA PRO A 333 -4.50 -17.98 4.68
C PRO A 333 -5.49 -19.04 5.14
N GLY A 334 -5.20 -20.34 4.87
CA GLY A 334 -6.13 -21.44 5.11
C GLY A 334 -7.04 -21.78 3.92
N GLY A 335 -6.92 -21.06 2.80
CA GLY A 335 -7.56 -21.42 1.52
C GLY A 335 -8.99 -20.91 1.34
N ALA A 336 -9.52 -20.11 2.27
CA ALA A 336 -10.81 -19.47 2.09
C ALA A 336 -10.73 -18.42 0.96
N LEU A 337 -11.71 -18.44 0.05
CA LEU A 337 -11.72 -17.60 -1.13
C LEU A 337 -12.92 -16.65 -1.08
N TRP A 338 -12.67 -15.36 -0.87
CA TRP A 338 -13.68 -14.33 -0.78
C TRP A 338 -13.78 -13.55 -2.09
N ALA A 339 -14.95 -13.60 -2.72
CA ALA A 339 -15.25 -12.82 -3.92
C ALA A 339 -15.94 -11.52 -3.52
N VAL A 340 -15.42 -10.40 -3.98
CA VAL A 340 -15.95 -9.06 -3.67
C VAL A 340 -16.27 -8.34 -4.98
N GLU A 341 -17.51 -7.89 -5.10
CA GLU A 341 -18.01 -7.00 -6.14
C GLU A 341 -18.17 -5.60 -5.57
N VAL A 342 -17.69 -4.60 -6.27
CA VAL A 342 -17.74 -3.21 -5.82
C VAL A 342 -18.80 -2.44 -6.60
N LYS A 343 -19.70 -1.77 -5.89
CA LYS A 343 -20.73 -0.91 -6.47
C LYS A 343 -20.73 0.46 -5.81
N ARG A 344 -21.00 1.51 -6.57
CA ARG A 344 -21.14 2.87 -5.99
C ARG A 344 -22.59 3.20 -5.60
N SER A 345 -23.56 2.42 -6.05
CA SER A 345 -24.98 2.61 -5.72
C SER A 345 -25.29 2.26 -4.27
N SER A 346 -26.16 3.01 -3.62
CA SER A 346 -26.71 2.66 -2.30
C SER A 346 -27.70 1.48 -2.35
N ALA A 347 -28.23 1.16 -3.54
CA ALA A 347 -29.07 -0.01 -3.80
C ALA A 347 -28.38 -0.89 -4.87
N PRO A 348 -27.35 -1.65 -4.48
CA PRO A 348 -26.53 -2.39 -5.43
C PRO A 348 -27.29 -3.57 -6.04
N THR A 349 -27.13 -3.76 -7.33
CA THR A 349 -27.55 -4.96 -8.05
C THR A 349 -26.33 -5.71 -8.56
N VAL A 350 -26.44 -7.03 -8.61
CA VAL A 350 -25.37 -7.93 -9.02
C VAL A 350 -25.68 -8.53 -10.39
N SER A 351 -24.71 -8.56 -11.27
CA SER A 351 -24.85 -9.13 -12.59
C SER A 351 -24.90 -10.67 -12.54
N ARG A 352 -25.54 -11.30 -13.52
CA ARG A 352 -25.45 -12.75 -13.71
C ARG A 352 -23.99 -13.22 -13.88
N GLY A 353 -23.15 -12.37 -14.46
CA GLY A 353 -21.72 -12.65 -14.65
C GLY A 353 -20.98 -12.86 -13.34
N TYR A 354 -21.32 -12.10 -12.29
CA TYR A 354 -20.71 -12.27 -10.96
C TYR A 354 -21.09 -13.62 -10.32
N HIS A 355 -22.37 -14.04 -10.40
CA HIS A 355 -22.77 -15.36 -9.90
C HIS A 355 -21.99 -16.47 -10.58
N ILE A 356 -21.91 -16.43 -11.94
CA ILE A 356 -21.14 -17.39 -12.73
C ILE A 356 -19.67 -17.39 -12.32
N ALA A 357 -19.09 -16.20 -12.12
CA ALA A 357 -17.70 -16.06 -11.73
C ALA A 357 -17.44 -16.64 -10.33
N CYS A 358 -18.34 -16.42 -9.36
CA CYS A 358 -18.25 -17.01 -8.03
C CYS A 358 -18.31 -18.54 -8.04
N ASP A 359 -19.19 -19.12 -8.91
CA ASP A 359 -19.29 -20.56 -9.07
C ASP A 359 -18.03 -21.13 -9.72
N ASP A 360 -17.48 -20.42 -10.73
CA ASP A 360 -16.27 -20.81 -11.46
C ASP A 360 -15.03 -20.93 -10.57
N VAL A 361 -14.87 -19.99 -9.63
CA VAL A 361 -13.73 -19.96 -8.73
C VAL A 361 -13.96 -20.76 -7.44
N GLY A 362 -15.19 -21.20 -7.17
CA GLY A 362 -15.56 -21.87 -5.94
C GLY A 362 -15.48 -20.94 -4.72
N ALA A 363 -15.96 -19.68 -4.87
CA ALA A 363 -15.92 -18.70 -3.81
C ALA A 363 -16.62 -19.20 -2.55
N THR A 364 -15.90 -19.21 -1.42
CA THR A 364 -16.43 -19.61 -0.11
C THR A 364 -17.33 -18.53 0.49
N ARG A 365 -17.13 -17.27 0.08
CA ARG A 365 -17.94 -16.13 0.49
C ARG A 365 -18.14 -15.19 -0.70
N ARG A 366 -19.37 -14.71 -0.90
CA ARG A 366 -19.77 -13.84 -2.01
C ARG A 366 -20.24 -12.52 -1.43
N LEU A 367 -19.53 -11.45 -1.71
CA LEU A 367 -19.67 -10.16 -1.05
C LEU A 367 -19.93 -9.06 -2.05
N VAL A 368 -20.78 -8.11 -1.65
CA VAL A 368 -20.94 -6.82 -2.32
C VAL A 368 -20.58 -5.72 -1.35
N VAL A 369 -19.69 -4.83 -1.76
CA VAL A 369 -19.37 -3.60 -1.04
C VAL A 369 -19.90 -2.42 -1.82
N SER A 370 -20.66 -1.54 -1.17
CA SER A 370 -21.23 -0.38 -1.84
C SER A 370 -21.18 0.89 -0.97
N SER A 371 -21.84 1.96 -1.41
CA SER A 371 -21.97 3.18 -0.62
C SER A 371 -23.04 3.09 0.49
N SER A 372 -23.73 1.94 0.65
CA SER A 372 -24.67 1.70 1.74
C SER A 372 -23.96 1.33 3.03
N ASP A 373 -24.41 1.86 4.15
CA ASP A 373 -23.92 1.51 5.49
C ASP A 373 -24.67 0.35 6.15
N ALA A 374 -25.66 -0.23 5.46
CA ALA A 374 -26.46 -1.33 5.97
C ALA A 374 -25.90 -2.68 5.52
N ARG A 375 -25.89 -3.67 6.43
CA ARG A 375 -25.57 -5.06 6.11
C ARG A 375 -26.87 -5.83 5.86
N PHE A 376 -26.96 -6.56 4.76
CA PHE A 376 -28.16 -7.33 4.41
C PHE A 376 -27.81 -8.49 3.46
N PRO A 377 -28.60 -9.59 3.53
CA PRO A 377 -28.47 -10.68 2.56
C PRO A 377 -29.06 -10.28 1.20
N MET A 378 -28.44 -10.78 0.14
CA MET A 378 -28.90 -10.65 -1.24
C MET A 378 -29.17 -12.02 -1.86
N ALA A 379 -29.87 -12.05 -3.01
CA ALA A 379 -30.16 -13.29 -3.70
C ALA A 379 -28.90 -14.05 -4.12
N GLY A 380 -28.98 -15.39 -4.16
CA GLY A 380 -27.86 -16.22 -4.63
C GLY A 380 -26.73 -16.42 -3.62
N GLY A 381 -27.02 -16.31 -2.33
CA GLY A 381 -26.02 -16.50 -1.26
C GLY A 381 -24.99 -15.37 -1.18
N ILE A 382 -25.34 -14.20 -1.69
CA ILE A 382 -24.52 -13.00 -1.63
C ILE A 382 -24.87 -12.21 -0.37
N GLU A 383 -23.89 -11.56 0.19
CA GLU A 383 -24.03 -10.67 1.34
C GLU A 383 -23.54 -9.26 0.98
N HIS A 384 -24.37 -8.25 1.20
CA HIS A 384 -23.92 -6.86 1.21
C HIS A 384 -23.31 -6.55 2.57
N VAL A 385 -22.07 -6.08 2.56
CA VAL A 385 -21.32 -5.72 3.77
C VAL A 385 -20.75 -4.31 3.60
N PRO A 386 -20.99 -3.38 4.54
CA PRO A 386 -20.34 -2.07 4.53
C PRO A 386 -18.81 -2.19 4.55
N LEU A 387 -18.12 -1.30 3.83
CA LEU A 387 -16.65 -1.34 3.74
C LEU A 387 -15.98 -1.46 5.10
N LEU A 388 -16.32 -0.57 6.05
CA LEU A 388 -15.67 -0.53 7.36
C LEU A 388 -15.90 -1.83 8.17
N GLU A 389 -17.05 -2.46 8.03
CA GLU A 389 -17.32 -3.75 8.68
C GLU A 389 -16.48 -4.86 8.07
N LEU A 390 -16.42 -4.93 6.73
CA LEU A 390 -15.60 -5.93 6.04
C LEU A 390 -14.11 -5.77 6.34
N MET A 391 -13.60 -4.53 6.41
CA MET A 391 -12.24 -4.25 6.84
C MET A 391 -11.96 -4.76 8.26
N ARG A 392 -12.89 -4.54 9.19
CA ARG A 392 -12.76 -5.03 10.58
C ARG A 392 -12.78 -6.55 10.67
N GLU A 393 -13.60 -7.21 9.87
CA GLU A 393 -13.59 -8.67 9.76
C GLU A 393 -12.23 -9.19 9.27
N LEU A 394 -11.66 -8.57 8.24
CA LEU A 394 -10.34 -8.92 7.72
C LEU A 394 -9.24 -8.69 8.77
N LEU A 395 -9.26 -7.58 9.50
CA LEU A 395 -8.32 -7.29 10.58
C LEU A 395 -8.43 -8.29 11.73
N ALA A 396 -9.64 -8.71 12.10
CA ALA A 396 -9.83 -9.72 13.14
C ALA A 396 -9.23 -11.09 12.74
N LEU A 397 -9.32 -11.46 11.45
CA LEU A 397 -8.66 -12.65 10.91
C LEU A 397 -7.13 -12.50 10.92
N HIS A 398 -6.61 -11.29 10.67
CA HIS A 398 -5.20 -10.99 10.74
C HIS A 398 -4.66 -11.21 12.16
N GLN A 399 -5.29 -10.62 13.18
CA GLN A 399 -4.90 -10.77 14.59
C GLN A 399 -4.95 -12.23 15.07
N THR A 400 -5.95 -13.00 14.63
CA THR A 400 -6.07 -14.44 14.97
C THR A 400 -4.94 -15.27 14.37
N ASN A 401 -4.45 -14.93 13.18
CA ASN A 401 -3.32 -15.61 12.53
C ASN A 401 -1.97 -15.22 13.13
N VAL A 402 -1.84 -14.02 13.64
CA VAL A 402 -0.64 -13.50 14.31
C VAL A 402 -0.48 -14.09 15.72
N ALA A 403 -1.59 -14.46 16.39
CA ALA A 403 -1.58 -15.05 17.75
C ALA A 403 -1.35 -16.58 17.76
N ARG A 404 -1.30 -17.23 16.59
CA ARG A 404 -1.01 -18.67 16.42
C ARG A 404 0.43 -18.91 15.96
#